data_17265d2e088838aaa019b5537bd7393f
#
_entry.id   17265d2e088838aaa019b5537bd7393f
#
_cell.length_a   1.000
_cell.length_b   1.000
_cell.length_c   1.000
_cell.angle_alpha   90.00
_cell.angle_beta   90.00
_cell.angle_gamma   90.00
#
_symmetry.space_group_name_H-M   'P 1'
#
loop_
_entity.id
_entity.type
_entity.pdbx_description
1 polymer ?
#
loop_
_entity_poly.entity_id
_entity_poly.type
_entity_poly.pdbx_seq_one_letter_code
_entity_poly.pdbx_strand_id
1 'polypeptide(L)'
;MKKIFLLAAFFTAMTVAACGGDDEPETPVIPEQPEQPGDQPDQPGDQPGQPDQPESTAEFARGADISWYTEMEADGKKFYTAEGVETPCPQLMRAIGMNAVRLRVWVNPQRKGCGSYSDPADVLVKAKAAHEAALNIMVDFHFSDWWADPSRQEMPLDWAGLDMEALQTAVADHVRQTLSSLKQAGIPVAWVQVGNETRNGMMHPAGQLWNEQGDLPDGWKHFAALYMAGYDAVKEVYPDALVMPHLNHAYENNLWWFDKFRSAGGQMDMIALSHYPQADDDSQSWSALNQAAITQISNLHARYGVPVMVAEFGAKIANESLAAQVSADFMQRARSLGKEVCAGVFYWEPEVYANWRPSWYVPLGWGAYDMGAFTATGKPSQVLDPWRE
;
A
#
# COMPACT_ATOMS: atom_id res chain seq x y z
N MET A 1 7.87 -31.92 -35.39
CA MET A 1 6.70 -32.76 -35.69
C MET A 1 5.56 -32.25 -34.81
N LYS A 2 4.57 -31.62 -35.45
CA LYS A 2 3.38 -31.02 -34.79
C LYS A 2 2.41 -32.15 -34.43
N LYS A 3 1.86 -32.13 -33.21
CA LYS A 3 0.64 -32.86 -32.90
C LYS A 3 -0.38 -31.87 -32.31
N ILE A 4 -1.38 -31.61 -33.15
CA ILE A 4 -2.61 -30.88 -32.88
C ILE A 4 -3.56 -31.89 -32.22
N PHE A 5 -4.16 -31.55 -31.07
CA PHE A 5 -5.34 -32.26 -30.57
C PHE A 5 -6.54 -31.31 -30.60
N LEU A 6 -7.47 -31.61 -31.49
CA LEU A 6 -8.81 -31.07 -31.57
C LEU A 6 -9.68 -31.81 -30.53
N LEU A 7 -10.44 -31.10 -29.68
CA LEU A 7 -11.51 -31.71 -28.91
C LEU A 7 -12.82 -31.00 -29.26
N ALA A 8 -13.77 -31.77 -29.75
CA ALA A 8 -15.06 -31.35 -30.20
C ALA A 8 -16.03 -31.19 -29.00
N ALA A 9 -16.83 -30.14 -29.03
CA ALA A 9 -17.94 -29.91 -28.11
C ALA A 9 -19.17 -30.67 -28.58
N PHE A 10 -19.82 -31.40 -27.68
CA PHE A 10 -21.16 -31.94 -27.86
C PHE A 10 -22.18 -31.07 -27.11
N PHE A 11 -23.06 -30.42 -27.85
CA PHE A 11 -24.29 -29.83 -27.33
C PHE A 11 -25.40 -30.88 -27.31
N THR A 12 -26.02 -31.08 -26.16
CA THR A 12 -27.29 -31.81 -26.09
C THR A 12 -28.37 -30.86 -25.55
N ALA A 13 -29.28 -30.52 -26.43
CA ALA A 13 -30.51 -29.81 -26.10
C ALA A 13 -31.57 -30.79 -25.61
N MET A 14 -32.16 -30.55 -24.48
CA MET A 14 -33.37 -31.23 -24.00
C MET A 14 -34.51 -30.21 -23.88
N THR A 15 -35.47 -30.32 -24.79
CA THR A 15 -36.79 -29.68 -24.72
C THR A 15 -37.68 -30.50 -23.83
N VAL A 16 -38.36 -29.87 -22.85
CA VAL A 16 -39.54 -30.46 -22.18
C VAL A 16 -40.69 -29.46 -22.29
N ALA A 17 -41.80 -30.01 -22.74
CA ALA A 17 -43.05 -29.31 -23.06
C ALA A 17 -43.84 -28.92 -21.81
N ALA A 18 -44.63 -27.85 -21.95
CA ALA A 18 -45.55 -27.32 -20.99
C ALA A 18 -46.81 -28.21 -20.84
N CYS A 19 -47.35 -28.26 -19.61
CA CYS A 19 -48.79 -28.41 -19.36
C CYS A 19 -49.16 -27.60 -18.13
N GLY A 20 -50.20 -26.78 -18.24
CA GLY A 20 -50.69 -25.85 -17.26
C GLY A 20 -51.48 -26.45 -16.13
N GLY A 21 -51.76 -25.64 -15.13
CA GLY A 21 -52.65 -25.87 -14.02
C GLY A 21 -52.58 -24.70 -13.06
N ASP A 22 -53.62 -23.86 -13.12
CA ASP A 22 -53.89 -22.75 -12.23
C ASP A 22 -54.16 -23.29 -10.81
N ASP A 23 -53.50 -22.80 -9.79
CA ASP A 23 -53.96 -22.73 -8.40
C ASP A 23 -53.11 -21.70 -7.65
N GLU A 24 -53.73 -20.58 -7.29
CA GLU A 24 -53.19 -19.60 -6.34
C GLU A 24 -53.22 -20.15 -4.93
N PRO A 25 -52.19 -20.03 -4.12
CA PRO A 25 -52.28 -20.24 -2.69
C PRO A 25 -52.64 -18.94 -1.95
N GLU A 26 -53.69 -19.02 -1.18
CA GLU A 26 -54.24 -18.01 -0.27
C GLU A 26 -53.16 -17.49 0.73
N THR A 27 -53.18 -16.18 0.95
CA THR A 27 -52.38 -15.49 1.97
C THR A 27 -52.92 -15.77 3.37
N PRO A 28 -52.11 -16.18 4.35
CA PRO A 28 -52.57 -16.31 5.72
C PRO A 28 -52.80 -14.96 6.38
N VAL A 29 -53.97 -14.75 6.91
CA VAL A 29 -54.38 -13.63 7.76
C VAL A 29 -53.69 -13.74 9.12
N ILE A 30 -52.93 -12.72 9.50
CA ILE A 30 -52.35 -12.56 10.85
C ILE A 30 -53.41 -11.86 11.73
N PRO A 31 -53.78 -12.38 12.93
CA PRO A 31 -54.71 -11.72 13.84
C PRO A 31 -54.05 -10.49 14.50
N GLU A 32 -54.81 -9.40 14.57
CA GLU A 32 -54.49 -8.19 15.33
C GLU A 32 -54.37 -8.49 16.82
N GLN A 33 -53.28 -8.01 17.43
CA GLN A 33 -53.15 -7.94 18.89
C GLN A 33 -53.73 -6.62 19.41
N PRO A 34 -54.36 -6.61 20.57
CA PRO A 34 -55.02 -5.44 21.15
C PRO A 34 -54.00 -4.43 21.73
N GLU A 35 -54.32 -3.14 21.51
CA GLU A 35 -53.64 -2.00 22.11
C GLU A 35 -53.66 -2.01 23.62
N GLN A 36 -52.54 -1.80 24.28
CA GLN A 36 -52.45 -1.43 25.70
C GLN A 36 -51.99 0.03 25.85
N PRO A 37 -52.48 0.75 26.88
CA PRO A 37 -52.31 2.18 27.03
C PRO A 37 -50.87 2.54 27.51
N GLY A 38 -50.43 3.73 27.07
CA GLY A 38 -49.11 4.25 27.38
C GLY A 38 -48.87 4.54 28.86
N ASP A 39 -47.64 4.27 29.25
CA ASP A 39 -46.94 4.94 30.31
C ASP A 39 -45.55 5.25 29.83
N GLN A 40 -45.21 6.53 29.75
CA GLN A 40 -43.82 6.98 29.60
C GLN A 40 -43.16 6.92 30.97
N PRO A 41 -42.01 6.28 31.07
CA PRO A 41 -41.04 6.66 32.09
C PRO A 41 -39.85 7.36 31.46
N ASP A 42 -39.42 8.32 32.21
CA ASP A 42 -38.26 9.19 32.11
C ASP A 42 -37.03 8.60 31.44
N GLN A 43 -36.36 9.42 30.63
CA GLN A 43 -35.02 9.15 30.12
C GLN A 43 -34.02 8.97 31.27
N PRO A 44 -33.26 7.89 31.31
CA PRO A 44 -31.97 7.88 31.98
C PRO A 44 -30.88 8.30 31.03
N GLY A 45 -30.03 9.18 31.56
CA GLY A 45 -28.93 9.81 30.87
C GLY A 45 -27.88 8.85 30.29
N ASP A 46 -27.09 9.49 29.46
CA ASP A 46 -25.70 9.18 29.05
C ASP A 46 -25.34 7.70 28.94
N GLN A 47 -25.52 7.17 27.76
CA GLN A 47 -24.68 6.07 27.31
C GLN A 47 -23.24 6.58 27.21
N PRO A 48 -22.24 5.86 27.72
CA PRO A 48 -20.86 6.19 27.46
C PRO A 48 -20.68 6.19 25.95
N GLY A 49 -20.22 7.32 25.39
CA GLY A 49 -19.95 7.45 23.95
C GLY A 49 -19.10 6.29 23.50
N GLN A 50 -19.47 5.68 22.37
CA GLN A 50 -18.53 4.90 21.59
C GLN A 50 -17.26 5.76 21.46
N PRO A 51 -16.07 5.20 21.70
CA PRO A 51 -14.85 5.94 21.42
C PRO A 51 -14.96 6.45 19.99
N ASP A 52 -14.76 7.76 19.82
CA ASP A 52 -14.72 8.41 18.51
C ASP A 52 -13.77 7.58 17.64
N GLN A 53 -14.31 7.02 16.57
CA GLN A 53 -13.44 6.43 15.55
C GLN A 53 -12.54 7.58 15.09
N PRO A 54 -11.21 7.36 14.99
CA PRO A 54 -10.32 8.38 14.49
C PRO A 54 -10.88 8.85 13.16
N GLU A 55 -11.00 10.16 12.97
CA GLU A 55 -11.37 10.74 11.69
C GLU A 55 -10.40 10.15 10.68
N SER A 56 -10.87 9.18 9.89
CA SER A 56 -10.15 8.66 8.73
C SER A 56 -9.68 9.89 7.99
N THR A 57 -8.40 10.03 7.69
CA THR A 57 -7.78 11.19 7.06
C THR A 57 -8.78 11.83 6.12
N ALA A 58 -9.26 13.03 6.46
CA ALA A 58 -10.54 13.55 5.97
C ALA A 58 -10.58 13.74 4.45
N GLU A 59 -9.44 13.49 3.77
CA GLU A 59 -9.23 13.71 2.34
C GLU A 59 -8.58 12.50 1.67
N PHE A 60 -8.78 12.40 0.35
CA PHE A 60 -8.02 11.48 -0.51
C PHE A 60 -6.52 11.79 -0.40
N ALA A 61 -5.69 10.78 -0.11
CA ALA A 61 -4.25 10.96 0.01
C ALA A 61 -3.60 11.18 -1.36
N ARG A 62 -3.02 12.35 -1.53
CA ARG A 62 -2.14 12.71 -2.65
C ARG A 62 -0.71 12.65 -2.13
N GLY A 63 -0.10 11.47 -2.23
CA GLY A 63 1.15 11.21 -1.55
C GLY A 63 2.36 11.11 -2.47
N ALA A 64 3.54 11.15 -1.85
CA ALA A 64 4.82 10.80 -2.46
C ALA A 64 5.63 9.94 -1.50
N ASP A 65 6.29 8.88 -1.99
CA ASP A 65 7.43 8.32 -1.29
C ASP A 65 8.64 9.22 -1.55
N ILE A 66 9.22 9.76 -0.47
CA ILE A 66 10.37 10.66 -0.57
C ILE A 66 11.57 10.12 0.20
N SER A 67 11.70 8.80 0.23
CA SER A 67 12.69 8.14 1.08
C SER A 67 14.15 8.41 0.68
N TRP A 68 14.41 8.87 -0.55
CA TRP A 68 15.74 9.20 -1.02
C TRP A 68 16.24 10.60 -0.65
N TYR A 69 15.35 11.53 -0.29
CA TYR A 69 15.73 12.94 -0.29
C TYR A 69 16.92 13.28 0.61
N THR A 70 17.05 12.64 1.78
CA THR A 70 18.18 12.87 2.70
C THR A 70 19.53 12.45 2.10
N GLU A 71 19.57 11.33 1.37
CA GLU A 71 20.76 10.87 0.66
C GLU A 71 21.06 11.76 -0.55
N MET A 72 20.03 12.18 -1.28
CA MET A 72 20.18 13.13 -2.40
C MET A 72 20.73 14.47 -1.93
N GLU A 73 20.22 15.02 -0.83
CA GLU A 73 20.73 16.27 -0.24
C GLU A 73 22.19 16.12 0.23
N ALA A 74 22.54 14.98 0.83
CA ALA A 74 23.93 14.68 1.20
C ALA A 74 24.87 14.60 -0.02
N ASP A 75 24.35 14.16 -1.18
CA ASP A 75 25.05 14.21 -2.47
C ASP A 75 24.99 15.60 -3.14
N GLY A 76 24.55 16.63 -2.42
CA GLY A 76 24.51 18.02 -2.89
C GLY A 76 23.36 18.32 -3.87
N LYS A 77 22.34 17.44 -3.97
CA LYS A 77 21.15 17.70 -4.77
C LYS A 77 20.26 18.71 -4.05
N LYS A 78 19.60 19.56 -4.82
CA LYS A 78 18.72 20.62 -4.33
C LYS A 78 17.42 20.59 -5.10
N PHE A 79 16.34 20.97 -4.41
CA PHE A 79 15.00 21.00 -4.96
C PHE A 79 14.50 22.43 -5.12
N TYR A 80 13.74 22.69 -6.17
CA TYR A 80 13.28 24.02 -6.52
C TYR A 80 11.80 24.02 -6.89
N THR A 81 11.11 25.11 -6.56
CA THR A 81 9.76 25.34 -7.11
C THR A 81 9.82 25.51 -8.64
N ALA A 82 8.65 25.53 -9.29
CA ALA A 82 8.58 25.81 -10.73
C ALA A 82 9.23 27.15 -11.10
N GLU A 83 9.11 28.16 -10.20
CA GLU A 83 9.70 29.49 -10.33
C GLU A 83 11.21 29.52 -10.08
N GLY A 84 11.78 28.45 -9.55
CA GLY A 84 13.21 28.30 -9.28
C GLY A 84 13.66 28.76 -7.89
N VAL A 85 12.75 28.79 -6.93
CA VAL A 85 13.08 29.04 -5.51
C VAL A 85 13.53 27.73 -4.88
N GLU A 86 14.75 27.71 -4.29
CA GLU A 86 15.25 26.57 -3.55
C GLU A 86 14.36 26.30 -2.34
N THR A 87 13.85 25.06 -2.23
CA THR A 87 12.85 24.66 -1.24
C THR A 87 13.17 23.24 -0.75
N PRO A 88 13.19 22.97 0.57
CA PRO A 88 13.37 21.62 1.08
C PRO A 88 12.34 20.65 0.53
N CYS A 89 12.73 19.39 0.30
CA CYS A 89 11.89 18.41 -0.39
C CYS A 89 10.48 18.23 0.22
N PRO A 90 10.27 18.06 1.55
CA PRO A 90 8.92 17.92 2.09
C PRO A 90 8.04 19.16 1.90
N GLN A 91 8.60 20.37 2.08
CA GLN A 91 7.89 21.63 1.84
C GLN A 91 7.51 21.78 0.36
N LEU A 92 8.40 21.33 -0.55
CA LEU A 92 8.12 21.34 -1.98
C LEU A 92 6.99 20.36 -2.34
N MET A 93 6.93 19.16 -1.74
CA MET A 93 5.80 18.24 -1.92
C MET A 93 4.49 18.90 -1.49
N ARG A 94 4.49 19.59 -0.35
CA ARG A 94 3.32 20.35 0.08
C ARG A 94 2.93 21.47 -0.90
N ALA A 95 3.91 22.20 -1.41
CA ALA A 95 3.69 23.27 -2.38
C ALA A 95 3.17 22.77 -3.74
N ILE A 96 3.50 21.55 -4.14
CA ILE A 96 2.95 20.88 -5.32
C ILE A 96 1.45 20.55 -5.13
N GLY A 97 0.97 20.41 -3.89
CA GLY A 97 -0.42 20.03 -3.56
C GLY A 97 -0.55 18.65 -2.92
N MET A 98 0.56 17.99 -2.64
CA MET A 98 0.54 16.73 -1.89
C MET A 98 0.17 16.98 -0.43
N ASN A 99 -0.51 16.02 0.17
CA ASN A 99 -0.96 16.07 1.57
C ASN A 99 -0.40 14.92 2.42
N ALA A 100 0.41 14.05 1.82
CA ALA A 100 0.97 12.87 2.49
C ALA A 100 2.36 12.51 1.94
N VAL A 101 3.16 11.83 2.78
CA VAL A 101 4.41 11.19 2.38
C VAL A 101 4.47 9.75 2.88
N ARG A 102 5.18 8.92 2.14
CA ARG A 102 5.57 7.55 2.52
C ARG A 102 7.07 7.53 2.80
N LEU A 103 7.46 6.87 3.88
CA LEU A 103 8.83 6.79 4.36
C LEU A 103 9.20 5.34 4.62
N ARG A 104 10.12 4.82 3.83
CA ARG A 104 10.66 3.46 3.92
C ARG A 104 11.55 3.31 5.15
N VAL A 105 11.48 2.16 5.83
CA VAL A 105 12.33 1.78 6.97
C VAL A 105 13.05 0.47 6.68
N TRP A 106 14.38 0.50 6.75
CA TRP A 106 15.26 -0.67 6.75
C TRP A 106 15.74 -0.99 8.16
N VAL A 107 16.14 -2.24 8.41
CA VAL A 107 16.55 -2.67 9.75
C VAL A 107 17.97 -2.17 10.07
N ASN A 108 18.94 -2.53 9.25
CA ASN A 108 20.33 -2.11 9.44
C ASN A 108 21.04 -1.91 8.07
N PRO A 109 20.76 -0.79 7.37
CA PRO A 109 21.24 -0.58 5.99
C PRO A 109 22.78 -0.51 5.89
N GLN A 110 23.48 -0.23 6.98
CA GLN A 110 24.94 -0.26 7.02
C GLN A 110 25.53 -1.65 6.68
N ARG A 111 24.79 -2.73 7.00
CA ARG A 111 25.16 -4.12 6.65
C ARG A 111 25.26 -4.36 5.14
N LYS A 112 24.58 -3.53 4.36
CA LYS A 112 24.53 -3.61 2.87
C LYS A 112 25.33 -2.49 2.20
N GLY A 113 26.00 -1.64 2.97
CA GLY A 113 26.76 -0.51 2.44
C GLY A 113 25.88 0.69 2.04
N CYS A 114 24.62 0.72 2.46
CA CYS A 114 23.67 1.80 2.17
C CYS A 114 23.83 3.00 3.15
N GLY A 115 24.88 3.05 3.96
CA GLY A 115 25.01 4.04 5.03
C GLY A 115 23.93 3.88 6.09
N SER A 116 23.48 4.99 6.66
CA SER A 116 22.36 5.03 7.63
C SER A 116 21.05 5.50 6.99
N TYR A 117 21.03 5.67 5.68
CA TYR A 117 19.81 6.14 5.01
C TYR A 117 18.69 5.11 5.10
N SER A 118 17.49 5.58 5.42
CA SER A 118 16.30 4.76 5.69
C SER A 118 16.40 3.85 6.91
N ASP A 119 17.38 4.02 7.81
CA ASP A 119 17.31 3.43 9.16
C ASP A 119 16.27 4.20 10.03
N PRO A 120 15.90 3.68 11.21
CA PRO A 120 14.94 4.36 12.09
C PRO A 120 15.33 5.81 12.46
N ALA A 121 16.60 6.13 12.54
CA ALA A 121 17.07 7.48 12.90
C ALA A 121 16.90 8.45 11.73
N ASP A 122 17.22 8.04 10.51
CA ASP A 122 16.99 8.82 9.29
C ASP A 122 15.49 9.01 9.02
N VAL A 123 14.67 7.98 9.25
CA VAL A 123 13.20 8.08 9.15
C VAL A 123 12.65 9.11 10.14
N LEU A 124 13.17 9.19 11.36
CA LEU A 124 12.79 10.23 12.31
C LEU A 124 13.11 11.64 11.79
N VAL A 125 14.27 11.84 11.13
CA VAL A 125 14.63 13.11 10.50
C VAL A 125 13.63 13.47 9.40
N LYS A 126 13.34 12.54 8.50
CA LYS A 126 12.38 12.70 7.40
C LYS A 126 10.96 13.00 7.91
N ALA A 127 10.52 12.25 8.92
CA ALA A 127 9.19 12.41 9.50
C ALA A 127 9.01 13.77 10.20
N LYS A 128 10.04 14.29 10.88
CA LYS A 128 10.02 15.65 11.44
C LYS A 128 9.82 16.70 10.37
N ALA A 129 10.62 16.67 9.31
CA ALA A 129 10.53 17.62 8.21
C ALA A 129 9.17 17.53 7.47
N ALA A 130 8.62 16.32 7.31
CA ALA A 130 7.31 16.10 6.72
C ALA A 130 6.18 16.63 7.63
N HIS A 131 6.26 16.42 8.95
CA HIS A 131 5.31 16.94 9.90
C HIS A 131 5.32 18.47 9.96
N GLU A 132 6.50 19.11 9.95
CA GLU A 132 6.66 20.54 9.85
C GLU A 132 6.07 21.12 8.54
N ALA A 133 6.08 20.36 7.48
CA ALA A 133 5.43 20.69 6.21
C ALA A 133 3.91 20.39 6.19
N ALA A 134 3.31 19.99 7.31
CA ALA A 134 1.90 19.60 7.44
C ALA A 134 1.49 18.47 6.47
N LEU A 135 2.35 17.46 6.33
CA LEU A 135 2.09 16.24 5.54
C LEU A 135 1.72 15.08 6.46
N ASN A 136 0.70 14.30 6.09
CA ASN A 136 0.39 13.04 6.74
C ASN A 136 1.50 12.02 6.45
N ILE A 137 1.75 11.09 7.38
CA ILE A 137 2.88 10.18 7.29
C ILE A 137 2.40 8.74 7.18
N MET A 138 2.90 8.04 6.17
CA MET A 138 2.90 6.59 6.03
C MET A 138 4.31 6.07 6.33
N VAL A 139 4.42 5.06 7.18
CA VAL A 139 5.69 4.36 7.45
C VAL A 139 5.64 2.99 6.78
N ASP A 140 6.68 2.66 6.01
CA ASP A 140 6.79 1.40 5.27
C ASP A 140 7.95 0.56 5.78
N PHE A 141 7.66 -0.53 6.49
CA PHE A 141 8.65 -1.46 7.03
C PHE A 141 9.02 -2.54 6.01
N HIS A 142 10.27 -2.53 5.54
CA HIS A 142 10.76 -3.57 4.61
C HIS A 142 11.17 -4.87 5.30
N PHE A 143 11.47 -4.87 6.60
CA PHE A 143 12.03 -6.01 7.36
C PHE A 143 13.22 -6.68 6.68
N SER A 144 14.08 -5.85 6.14
CA SER A 144 15.33 -6.19 5.48
C SER A 144 16.36 -5.10 5.77
N ASP A 145 17.65 -5.40 5.55
CA ASP A 145 18.72 -4.40 5.69
C ASP A 145 18.81 -3.46 4.47
N TRP A 146 18.02 -3.72 3.45
CA TRP A 146 17.88 -2.92 2.25
C TRP A 146 16.55 -3.21 1.54
N TRP A 147 16.52 -3.15 0.21
CA TRP A 147 15.32 -3.40 -0.57
C TRP A 147 14.66 -4.74 -0.26
N ALA A 148 13.37 -4.70 0.04
CA ALA A 148 12.45 -5.81 -0.04
C ALA A 148 11.48 -5.52 -1.20
N ASP A 149 11.40 -6.43 -2.16
CA ASP A 149 10.56 -6.35 -3.37
C ASP A 149 10.15 -7.76 -3.81
N PRO A 150 9.30 -7.94 -4.85
CA PRO A 150 8.87 -9.27 -5.27
C PRO A 150 9.99 -10.22 -5.66
N SER A 151 11.17 -9.69 -6.05
CA SER A 151 12.34 -10.48 -6.44
C SER A 151 13.24 -10.85 -5.26
N ARG A 152 13.10 -10.14 -4.13
CA ARG A 152 13.93 -10.33 -2.93
C ARG A 152 13.18 -9.96 -1.67
N GLN A 153 13.19 -10.84 -0.72
CA GLN A 153 12.63 -10.66 0.62
C GLN A 153 13.66 -11.18 1.64
N GLU A 154 14.86 -10.57 1.59
CA GLU A 154 15.99 -11.02 2.41
C GLU A 154 15.75 -10.73 3.89
N MET A 155 16.01 -11.72 4.73
CA MET A 155 16.02 -11.54 6.19
C MET A 155 17.16 -10.59 6.61
N PRO A 156 16.93 -9.68 7.56
CA PRO A 156 18.02 -8.90 8.15
C PRO A 156 19.15 -9.78 8.68
N LEU A 157 20.40 -9.40 8.44
CA LEU A 157 21.57 -10.21 8.84
C LEU A 157 21.64 -10.47 10.33
N ASP A 158 21.22 -9.50 11.14
CA ASP A 158 21.24 -9.63 12.61
C ASP A 158 20.12 -10.54 13.15
N TRP A 159 19.13 -10.90 12.29
CA TRP A 159 18.03 -11.81 12.64
C TRP A 159 18.25 -13.24 12.10
N ALA A 160 19.33 -13.45 11.35
CA ALA A 160 19.65 -14.77 10.81
C ALA A 160 19.86 -15.80 11.93
N GLY A 161 19.17 -16.94 11.81
CA GLY A 161 19.24 -18.02 12.79
C GLY A 161 18.30 -17.90 13.99
N LEU A 162 17.49 -16.83 14.06
CA LEU A 162 16.41 -16.75 15.03
C LEU A 162 15.32 -17.78 14.68
N ASP A 163 14.71 -18.39 15.68
CA ASP A 163 13.49 -19.17 15.49
C ASP A 163 12.26 -18.27 15.26
N MET A 164 11.12 -18.87 14.99
CA MET A 164 9.91 -18.13 14.64
C MET A 164 9.43 -17.21 15.77
N GLU A 165 9.52 -17.61 17.03
CA GLU A 165 9.12 -16.79 18.17
C GLU A 165 10.05 -15.60 18.36
N ALA A 166 11.34 -15.82 18.26
CA ALA A 166 12.35 -14.76 18.32
C ALA A 166 12.24 -13.79 17.11
N LEU A 167 11.90 -14.28 15.92
CA LEU A 167 11.65 -13.42 14.75
C LEU A 167 10.42 -12.55 14.94
N GLN A 168 9.32 -13.09 15.47
CA GLN A 168 8.12 -12.28 15.79
C GLN A 168 8.48 -11.17 16.80
N THR A 169 9.28 -11.51 17.82
CA THR A 169 9.77 -10.53 18.80
C THR A 169 10.63 -9.46 18.12
N ALA A 170 11.56 -9.84 17.24
CA ALA A 170 12.43 -8.90 16.54
C ALA A 170 11.62 -7.95 15.62
N VAL A 171 10.62 -8.46 14.92
CA VAL A 171 9.68 -7.64 14.11
C VAL A 171 8.94 -6.64 15.00
N ALA A 172 8.31 -7.11 16.08
CA ALA A 172 7.57 -6.27 17.00
C ALA A 172 8.45 -5.18 17.63
N ASP A 173 9.65 -5.53 18.04
CA ASP A 173 10.59 -4.59 18.67
C ASP A 173 11.08 -3.54 17.70
N HIS A 174 11.39 -3.91 16.44
CA HIS A 174 11.80 -2.97 15.40
C HIS A 174 10.67 -1.96 15.09
N VAL A 175 9.44 -2.43 14.92
CA VAL A 175 8.25 -1.58 14.72
C VAL A 175 8.03 -0.68 15.94
N ARG A 176 8.00 -1.25 17.13
CA ARG A 176 7.78 -0.51 18.38
C ARG A 176 8.82 0.57 18.61
N GLN A 177 10.09 0.27 18.44
CA GLN A 177 11.20 1.22 18.64
C GLN A 177 11.12 2.37 17.63
N THR A 178 10.92 2.06 16.35
CA THR A 178 10.79 3.06 15.29
C THR A 178 9.61 4.00 15.56
N LEU A 179 8.42 3.44 15.74
CA LEU A 179 7.21 4.24 15.94
C LEU A 179 7.19 4.99 17.26
N SER A 180 7.76 4.42 18.34
CA SER A 180 7.89 5.13 19.62
C SER A 180 8.78 6.36 19.51
N SER A 181 9.83 6.32 18.68
CA SER A 181 10.69 7.49 18.45
C SER A 181 9.92 8.63 17.76
N LEU A 182 9.04 8.30 16.81
CA LEU A 182 8.15 9.26 16.15
C LEU A 182 7.12 9.82 17.14
N LYS A 183 6.50 8.97 17.94
CA LYS A 183 5.52 9.38 18.96
C LYS A 183 6.12 10.28 20.03
N GLN A 184 7.32 9.98 20.50
CA GLN A 184 8.06 10.83 21.47
C GLN A 184 8.41 12.22 20.87
N ALA A 185 8.62 12.29 19.57
CA ALA A 185 8.81 13.56 18.85
C ALA A 185 7.50 14.31 18.56
N GLY A 186 6.34 13.78 18.98
CA GLY A 186 5.02 14.40 18.75
C GLY A 186 4.51 14.27 17.33
N ILE A 187 5.05 13.33 16.54
CA ILE A 187 4.71 13.16 15.12
C ILE A 187 3.57 12.14 15.00
N PRO A 188 2.41 12.50 14.44
CA PRO A 188 1.34 11.55 14.16
C PRO A 188 1.69 10.67 12.97
N VAL A 189 1.32 9.38 13.01
CA VAL A 189 1.44 8.43 11.91
C VAL A 189 0.04 7.99 11.50
N ALA A 190 -0.32 8.20 10.25
CA ALA A 190 -1.65 7.88 9.73
C ALA A 190 -1.75 6.44 9.23
N TRP A 191 -0.71 5.95 8.58
CA TRP A 191 -0.69 4.63 7.95
C TRP A 191 0.63 3.90 8.20
N VAL A 192 0.57 2.58 8.27
CA VAL A 192 1.76 1.73 8.39
C VAL A 192 1.64 0.52 7.47
N GLN A 193 2.63 0.33 6.62
CA GLN A 193 2.83 -0.91 5.87
C GLN A 193 3.69 -1.86 6.71
N VAL A 194 3.21 -3.07 6.91
CA VAL A 194 3.93 -4.16 7.56
C VAL A 194 4.43 -5.11 6.48
N GLY A 195 5.63 -4.85 5.99
CA GLY A 195 6.24 -5.49 4.83
C GLY A 195 5.97 -4.75 3.52
N ASN A 196 6.97 -4.71 2.64
CA ASN A 196 6.90 -4.15 1.30
C ASN A 196 6.76 -5.24 0.25
N GLU A 197 5.72 -5.11 -0.62
CA GLU A 197 5.45 -6.00 -1.78
C GLU A 197 5.53 -7.50 -1.45
N THR A 198 4.85 -7.90 -0.39
CA THR A 198 4.94 -9.23 0.24
C THR A 198 4.18 -10.35 -0.49
N ARG A 199 4.06 -10.28 -1.82
CA ARG A 199 3.32 -11.28 -2.60
C ARG A 199 3.76 -12.71 -2.30
N ASN A 200 5.06 -12.97 -2.16
CA ASN A 200 5.62 -14.27 -1.73
C ASN A 200 6.08 -14.26 -0.26
N GLY A 201 5.41 -13.46 0.57
CA GLY A 201 5.78 -13.33 1.97
C GLY A 201 6.94 -12.37 2.20
N MET A 202 7.63 -12.50 3.35
CA MET A 202 8.74 -11.64 3.75
C MET A 202 9.81 -12.43 4.53
N MET A 203 11.03 -11.89 4.66
CA MET A 203 12.12 -12.47 5.44
C MET A 203 12.40 -13.94 5.11
N HIS A 204 12.66 -14.20 3.81
CA HIS A 204 12.91 -15.58 3.33
C HIS A 204 14.10 -16.23 4.04
N PRO A 205 14.01 -17.54 4.35
CA PRO A 205 12.89 -18.44 4.04
C PRO A 205 11.78 -18.47 5.10
N ALA A 206 11.92 -17.76 6.25
CA ALA A 206 11.04 -17.91 7.41
C ALA A 206 9.58 -17.59 7.12
N GLY A 207 9.30 -16.47 6.46
CA GLY A 207 7.95 -16.05 6.08
C GLY A 207 7.65 -16.24 4.59
N GLN A 208 8.39 -17.09 3.88
CA GLN A 208 8.15 -17.39 2.47
C GLN A 208 6.89 -18.23 2.29
N LEU A 209 6.06 -17.87 1.29
CA LEU A 209 4.77 -18.54 1.04
C LEU A 209 4.89 -19.75 0.11
N TRP A 210 5.68 -19.65 -0.95
CA TRP A 210 5.87 -20.71 -1.96
C TRP A 210 7.26 -20.67 -2.57
N ASN A 211 7.62 -21.76 -3.20
CA ASN A 211 8.83 -21.92 -4.02
C ASN A 211 8.47 -22.61 -5.36
N GLU A 212 9.46 -23.07 -6.11
CA GLU A 212 9.26 -23.76 -7.39
C GLU A 212 8.44 -25.06 -7.27
N GLN A 213 8.35 -25.65 -6.09
CA GLN A 213 7.60 -26.87 -5.81
C GLN A 213 6.14 -26.57 -5.40
N GLY A 214 5.77 -25.32 -5.21
CA GLY A 214 4.44 -24.87 -4.79
C GLY A 214 4.42 -24.24 -3.39
N ASP A 215 3.23 -24.19 -2.78
CA ASP A 215 3.03 -23.63 -1.43
C ASP A 215 3.89 -24.37 -0.41
N LEU A 216 4.58 -23.61 0.45
CA LEU A 216 5.38 -24.18 1.54
C LEU A 216 4.47 -24.64 2.69
N PRO A 217 4.79 -25.77 3.33
CA PRO A 217 4.13 -26.16 4.58
C PRO A 217 4.24 -25.01 5.59
N ASP A 218 3.13 -24.62 6.21
CA ASP A 218 3.03 -23.53 7.17
C ASP A 218 3.44 -22.13 6.65
N GLY A 219 3.81 -21.94 5.37
CA GLY A 219 4.27 -20.66 4.84
C GLY A 219 3.30 -19.51 5.13
N TRP A 220 2.01 -19.71 4.85
CA TRP A 220 0.97 -18.72 5.15
C TRP A 220 0.81 -18.44 6.64
N LYS A 221 0.91 -19.46 7.48
CA LYS A 221 0.85 -19.33 8.94
C LYS A 221 2.04 -18.56 9.49
N HIS A 222 3.25 -18.88 9.01
CA HIS A 222 4.46 -18.18 9.40
C HIS A 222 4.44 -16.71 8.97
N PHE A 223 4.10 -16.45 7.72
CA PHE A 223 3.95 -15.08 7.23
C PHE A 223 2.91 -14.29 8.03
N ALA A 224 1.72 -14.85 8.24
CA ALA A 224 0.68 -14.19 9.02
C ALA A 224 1.14 -13.91 10.46
N ALA A 225 1.86 -14.84 11.11
CA ALA A 225 2.38 -14.63 12.46
C ALA A 225 3.42 -13.50 12.53
N LEU A 226 4.33 -13.41 11.56
CA LEU A 226 5.32 -12.33 11.46
C LEU A 226 4.65 -10.98 11.17
N TYR A 227 3.69 -10.96 10.24
CA TYR A 227 2.91 -9.76 9.94
C TYR A 227 2.13 -9.29 11.16
N MET A 228 1.43 -10.19 11.85
CA MET A 228 0.64 -9.85 13.04
C MET A 228 1.49 -9.34 14.20
N ALA A 229 2.72 -9.82 14.35
CA ALA A 229 3.64 -9.26 15.33
C ALA A 229 3.94 -7.77 15.05
N GLY A 230 4.10 -7.40 13.78
CA GLY A 230 4.22 -5.99 13.36
C GLY A 230 2.91 -5.22 13.54
N TYR A 231 1.79 -5.78 13.12
CA TYR A 231 0.45 -5.18 13.26
C TYR A 231 0.14 -4.82 14.72
N ASP A 232 0.31 -5.77 15.63
CA ASP A 232 0.03 -5.58 17.06
C ASP A 232 0.97 -4.51 17.66
N ALA A 233 2.24 -4.50 17.27
CA ALA A 233 3.21 -3.49 17.70
C ALA A 233 2.84 -2.07 17.19
N VAL A 234 2.29 -1.95 15.97
CA VAL A 234 1.74 -0.68 15.49
C VAL A 234 0.59 -0.22 16.37
N LYS A 235 -0.39 -1.11 16.63
CA LYS A 235 -1.58 -0.78 17.44
C LYS A 235 -1.24 -0.47 18.89
N GLU A 236 -0.18 -1.02 19.44
CA GLU A 236 0.33 -0.66 20.77
C GLU A 236 0.82 0.79 20.81
N VAL A 237 1.54 1.25 19.79
CA VAL A 237 2.12 2.59 19.76
C VAL A 237 1.14 3.63 19.20
N TYR A 238 0.50 3.34 18.08
CA TYR A 238 -0.48 4.19 17.39
C TYR A 238 -1.77 3.42 17.16
N PRO A 239 -2.69 3.35 18.15
CA PRO A 239 -3.94 2.58 18.03
C PRO A 239 -4.78 2.96 16.81
N ASP A 240 -4.73 4.24 16.43
CA ASP A 240 -5.54 4.83 15.37
C ASP A 240 -4.89 4.73 13.97
N ALA A 241 -3.60 4.41 13.87
CA ALA A 241 -2.94 4.22 12.59
C ALA A 241 -3.53 3.03 11.83
N LEU A 242 -3.80 3.21 10.54
CA LEU A 242 -4.33 2.15 9.69
C LEU A 242 -3.18 1.28 9.15
N VAL A 243 -3.27 -0.03 9.43
CA VAL A 243 -2.22 -1.00 9.10
C VAL A 243 -2.60 -1.79 7.86
N MET A 244 -1.65 -1.96 6.94
CA MET A 244 -1.90 -2.61 5.66
C MET A 244 -0.79 -3.57 5.24
N PRO A 245 -1.13 -4.76 4.70
CA PRO A 245 -0.25 -5.55 3.87
C PRO A 245 -0.13 -4.91 2.48
N HIS A 246 1.03 -5.05 1.84
CA HIS A 246 1.34 -4.43 0.56
C HIS A 246 1.67 -5.49 -0.51
N LEU A 247 1.02 -5.40 -1.66
CA LEU A 247 1.27 -6.27 -2.81
C LEU A 247 1.61 -5.44 -4.06
N ASN A 248 2.47 -5.99 -4.90
CA ASN A 248 2.68 -5.50 -6.27
C ASN A 248 1.51 -5.84 -7.20
N HIS A 249 1.53 -5.29 -8.43
CA HIS A 249 0.60 -5.58 -9.54
C HIS A 249 -0.88 -5.34 -9.18
N ALA A 250 -1.24 -4.08 -8.96
CA ALA A 250 -2.62 -3.68 -8.66
C ALA A 250 -3.65 -4.15 -9.71
N TYR A 251 -3.22 -4.39 -10.96
CA TYR A 251 -4.09 -4.81 -12.07
C TYR A 251 -4.45 -6.31 -12.04
N GLU A 252 -3.73 -7.13 -11.26
CA GLU A 252 -4.00 -8.56 -11.15
C GLU A 252 -5.13 -8.89 -10.16
N ASN A 253 -5.70 -10.08 -10.31
CA ASN A 253 -6.65 -10.59 -9.32
C ASN A 253 -5.92 -11.02 -8.05
N ASN A 254 -5.94 -10.19 -7.03
CA ASN A 254 -5.29 -10.41 -5.73
C ASN A 254 -6.23 -11.01 -4.66
N LEU A 255 -7.51 -11.25 -4.96
CA LEU A 255 -8.49 -11.77 -3.98
C LEU A 255 -8.02 -13.08 -3.33
N TRP A 256 -7.49 -14.01 -4.12
CA TRP A 256 -7.00 -15.30 -3.62
C TRP A 256 -5.91 -15.15 -2.54
N TRP A 257 -5.05 -14.13 -2.68
CA TRP A 257 -3.96 -13.87 -1.75
C TRP A 257 -4.50 -13.39 -0.39
N PHE A 258 -5.39 -12.41 -0.41
CA PHE A 258 -6.01 -11.88 0.81
C PHE A 258 -6.94 -12.88 1.47
N ASP A 259 -7.62 -13.77 0.71
CA ASP A 259 -8.41 -14.87 1.27
C ASP A 259 -7.51 -15.85 2.04
N LYS A 260 -6.35 -16.26 1.47
CA LYS A 260 -5.37 -17.11 2.16
C LYS A 260 -4.75 -16.42 3.37
N PHE A 261 -4.37 -15.16 3.24
CA PHE A 261 -3.82 -14.35 4.32
C PHE A 261 -4.77 -14.29 5.52
N ARG A 262 -6.03 -13.94 5.30
CA ARG A 262 -7.05 -13.91 6.36
C ARG A 262 -7.31 -15.29 6.95
N SER A 263 -7.35 -16.33 6.13
CA SER A 263 -7.52 -17.72 6.60
C SER A 263 -6.36 -18.18 7.48
N ALA A 264 -5.19 -17.63 7.31
CA ALA A 264 -4.01 -17.87 8.14
C ALA A 264 -3.96 -17.02 9.42
N GLY A 265 -4.96 -16.17 9.67
CA GLY A 265 -5.04 -15.32 10.86
C GLY A 265 -4.60 -13.87 10.65
N GLY A 266 -4.24 -13.48 9.42
CA GLY A 266 -3.88 -12.10 9.12
C GLY A 266 -5.04 -11.12 9.25
N GLN A 267 -4.79 -9.94 9.80
CA GLN A 267 -5.71 -8.81 9.92
C GLN A 267 -5.19 -7.62 9.12
N MET A 268 -6.08 -6.74 8.71
CA MET A 268 -5.74 -5.53 7.98
C MET A 268 -6.82 -4.47 8.17
N ASP A 269 -6.43 -3.21 8.29
CA ASP A 269 -7.34 -2.07 8.30
C ASP A 269 -7.52 -1.47 6.90
N MET A 270 -6.54 -1.68 6.03
CA MET A 270 -6.48 -1.28 4.63
C MET A 270 -5.73 -2.31 3.79
N ILE A 271 -5.76 -2.14 2.48
CA ILE A 271 -4.93 -2.89 1.51
C ILE A 271 -4.02 -1.90 0.79
N ALA A 272 -2.73 -2.22 0.65
CA ALA A 272 -1.78 -1.45 -0.15
C ALA A 272 -1.39 -2.18 -1.43
N LEU A 273 -1.28 -1.43 -2.54
CA LEU A 273 -0.91 -1.97 -3.86
C LEU A 273 0.12 -1.07 -4.54
N SER A 274 1.03 -1.67 -5.33
CA SER A 274 1.87 -0.97 -6.31
C SER A 274 1.25 -1.05 -7.70
N HIS A 275 1.36 0.03 -8.48
CA HIS A 275 0.88 0.14 -9.85
C HIS A 275 1.86 0.89 -10.75
N TYR A 276 2.48 0.17 -11.66
CA TYR A 276 3.45 0.69 -12.64
C TYR A 276 3.01 0.38 -14.08
N PRO A 277 2.00 1.07 -14.63
CA PRO A 277 1.27 0.66 -15.85
C PRO A 277 2.11 0.66 -17.13
N GLN A 278 3.33 1.17 -17.10
CA GLN A 278 4.27 1.14 -18.22
C GLN A 278 5.47 0.20 -17.97
N ALA A 279 5.51 -0.49 -16.84
CA ALA A 279 6.61 -1.37 -16.45
C ALA A 279 6.16 -2.78 -16.08
N ASP A 280 4.94 -2.93 -15.57
CA ASP A 280 4.44 -4.19 -15.01
C ASP A 280 4.13 -5.26 -16.08
N ASP A 281 3.55 -4.86 -17.22
CA ASP A 281 3.16 -5.78 -18.30
C ASP A 281 3.21 -5.10 -19.67
N ASP A 282 4.26 -5.36 -20.43
CA ASP A 282 4.45 -4.82 -21.77
C ASP A 282 3.47 -5.41 -22.83
N SER A 283 2.72 -6.47 -22.50
CA SER A 283 1.73 -7.07 -23.40
C SER A 283 0.41 -6.29 -23.45
N GLN A 284 0.18 -5.39 -22.51
CA GLN A 284 -1.02 -4.59 -22.40
C GLN A 284 -0.73 -3.10 -22.52
N SER A 285 -1.74 -2.31 -22.93
CA SER A 285 -1.61 -0.86 -22.90
C SER A 285 -1.69 -0.33 -21.47
N TRP A 286 -0.96 0.74 -21.17
CA TRP A 286 -1.03 1.41 -19.86
C TRP A 286 -2.47 1.79 -19.46
N SER A 287 -3.32 2.16 -20.44
CA SER A 287 -4.72 2.51 -20.17
C SER A 287 -5.56 1.30 -19.78
N ALA A 288 -5.29 0.12 -20.38
CA ALA A 288 -5.94 -1.13 -19.97
C ALA A 288 -5.50 -1.54 -18.56
N LEU A 289 -4.20 -1.40 -18.23
CA LEU A 289 -3.67 -1.68 -16.90
C LEU A 289 -4.25 -0.73 -15.85
N ASN A 290 -4.35 0.58 -16.15
CA ASN A 290 -5.03 1.54 -15.28
C ASN A 290 -6.49 1.11 -15.01
N GLN A 291 -7.24 0.75 -16.05
CA GLN A 291 -8.64 0.30 -15.88
C GLN A 291 -8.73 -1.00 -15.07
N ALA A 292 -7.81 -1.95 -15.30
CA ALA A 292 -7.77 -3.21 -14.56
C ALA A 292 -7.47 -2.95 -13.07
N ALA A 293 -6.50 -2.09 -12.75
CA ALA A 293 -6.18 -1.72 -11.37
C ALA A 293 -7.39 -1.09 -10.65
N ILE A 294 -8.09 -0.16 -11.28
CA ILE A 294 -9.32 0.45 -10.71
C ILE A 294 -10.40 -0.60 -10.45
N THR A 295 -10.54 -1.57 -11.36
CA THR A 295 -11.49 -2.69 -11.18
C THR A 295 -11.10 -3.55 -9.99
N GLN A 296 -9.80 -3.88 -9.84
CA GLN A 296 -9.31 -4.68 -8.72
C GLN A 296 -9.43 -3.95 -7.39
N ILE A 297 -9.14 -2.65 -7.32
CA ILE A 297 -9.37 -1.81 -6.14
C ILE A 297 -10.84 -1.91 -5.69
N SER A 298 -11.77 -1.76 -6.62
CA SER A 298 -13.21 -1.89 -6.32
C SER A 298 -13.59 -3.30 -5.83
N ASN A 299 -13.04 -4.35 -6.46
CA ASN A 299 -13.29 -5.74 -6.08
C ASN A 299 -12.77 -6.07 -4.67
N LEU A 300 -11.55 -5.59 -4.35
CA LEU A 300 -10.93 -5.77 -3.04
C LEU A 300 -11.75 -5.07 -1.95
N HIS A 301 -12.12 -3.82 -2.16
CA HIS A 301 -12.99 -3.09 -1.25
C HIS A 301 -14.33 -3.81 -1.04
N ALA A 302 -15.00 -4.19 -2.13
CA ALA A 302 -16.29 -4.90 -2.05
C ALA A 302 -16.19 -6.24 -1.31
N ARG A 303 -15.06 -6.95 -1.42
CA ARG A 303 -14.85 -8.25 -0.77
C ARG A 303 -14.52 -8.13 0.71
N TYR A 304 -13.69 -7.15 1.09
CA TYR A 304 -13.11 -7.09 2.45
C TYR A 304 -13.67 -5.95 3.30
N GLY A 305 -14.37 -4.98 2.71
CA GLY A 305 -14.95 -3.84 3.42
C GLY A 305 -13.94 -2.83 3.94
N VAL A 306 -12.69 -2.89 3.45
CA VAL A 306 -11.60 -1.96 3.85
C VAL A 306 -11.18 -1.10 2.66
N PRO A 307 -10.69 0.14 2.90
CA PRO A 307 -10.16 0.98 1.83
C PRO A 307 -8.91 0.37 1.19
N VAL A 308 -8.64 0.73 -0.06
CA VAL A 308 -7.41 0.37 -0.79
C VAL A 308 -6.57 1.62 -1.00
N MET A 309 -5.28 1.54 -0.71
CA MET A 309 -4.28 2.57 -0.98
C MET A 309 -3.39 2.12 -2.14
N VAL A 310 -3.19 2.96 -3.15
CA VAL A 310 -2.10 2.77 -4.09
C VAL A 310 -0.86 3.39 -3.47
N ALA A 311 -0.09 2.55 -2.77
CA ALA A 311 1.07 2.98 -1.98
C ALA A 311 2.30 3.28 -2.85
N GLU A 312 2.31 2.74 -4.09
CA GLU A 312 3.31 3.06 -5.09
C GLU A 312 2.66 3.21 -6.46
N PHE A 313 2.97 4.32 -7.11
CA PHE A 313 2.63 4.59 -8.51
C PHE A 313 3.84 5.22 -9.20
N GLY A 314 4.09 4.86 -10.44
CA GLY A 314 5.13 5.48 -11.24
C GLY A 314 4.85 5.40 -12.74
N ALA A 315 5.37 6.37 -13.49
CA ALA A 315 5.27 6.43 -14.95
C ALA A 315 6.62 6.75 -15.58
N LYS A 316 6.99 6.04 -16.66
CA LYS A 316 8.29 6.21 -17.35
C LYS A 316 8.43 7.59 -17.95
N ILE A 317 9.37 8.39 -17.44
CA ILE A 317 9.58 9.80 -17.80
C ILE A 317 10.36 9.99 -19.11
N ALA A 318 10.87 8.95 -19.75
CA ALA A 318 11.51 9.06 -21.06
C ALA A 318 10.62 9.78 -22.10
N ASN A 319 9.30 9.73 -21.92
CA ASN A 319 8.32 10.58 -22.59
C ASN A 319 7.45 11.26 -21.53
N GLU A 320 7.88 12.43 -21.07
CA GLU A 320 7.23 13.20 -20.01
C GLU A 320 5.74 13.48 -20.29
N SER A 321 5.40 13.84 -21.53
CA SER A 321 4.01 14.11 -21.92
C SER A 321 3.12 12.86 -21.81
N LEU A 322 3.66 11.69 -22.17
CA LEU A 322 2.95 10.41 -22.00
C LEU A 322 2.83 10.04 -20.51
N ALA A 323 3.92 10.21 -19.75
CA ALA A 323 3.90 9.96 -18.31
C ALA A 323 2.86 10.83 -17.59
N ALA A 324 2.72 12.10 -17.98
CA ALA A 324 1.70 13.00 -17.46
C ALA A 324 0.27 12.51 -17.81
N GLN A 325 0.05 12.01 -19.03
CA GLN A 325 -1.25 11.43 -19.42
C GLN A 325 -1.58 10.17 -18.63
N VAL A 326 -0.61 9.27 -18.44
CA VAL A 326 -0.75 8.04 -17.64
C VAL A 326 -1.14 8.37 -16.20
N SER A 327 -0.42 9.35 -15.60
CA SER A 327 -0.67 9.81 -14.24
C SER A 327 -2.04 10.47 -14.09
N ALA A 328 -2.42 11.34 -15.03
CA ALA A 328 -3.71 12.03 -15.01
C ALA A 328 -4.89 11.07 -15.15
N ASP A 329 -4.83 10.11 -16.08
CA ASP A 329 -5.86 9.09 -16.26
C ASP A 329 -6.03 8.25 -14.99
N PHE A 330 -4.92 7.79 -14.38
CA PHE A 330 -5.01 6.97 -13.18
C PHE A 330 -5.56 7.75 -11.99
N MET A 331 -5.05 8.95 -11.71
CA MET A 331 -5.51 9.79 -10.61
C MET A 331 -6.98 10.16 -10.73
N GLN A 332 -7.44 10.51 -11.93
CA GLN A 332 -8.86 10.81 -12.18
C GLN A 332 -9.75 9.60 -11.85
N ARG A 333 -9.36 8.41 -12.31
CA ARG A 333 -10.12 7.17 -12.07
C ARG A 333 -10.10 6.80 -10.59
N ALA A 334 -8.94 6.87 -9.92
CA ALA A 334 -8.81 6.55 -8.50
C ALA A 334 -9.68 7.47 -7.63
N ARG A 335 -9.64 8.78 -7.88
CA ARG A 335 -10.50 9.77 -7.18
C ARG A 335 -12.00 9.51 -7.41
N SER A 336 -12.38 9.07 -8.62
CA SER A 336 -13.79 8.81 -8.94
C SER A 336 -14.42 7.66 -8.16
N LEU A 337 -13.61 6.76 -7.57
CA LEU A 337 -14.08 5.68 -6.69
C LEU A 337 -14.55 6.20 -5.32
N GLY A 338 -14.11 7.39 -4.93
CA GLY A 338 -14.29 7.90 -3.57
C GLY A 338 -13.27 7.34 -2.57
N LYS A 339 -12.95 8.13 -1.55
CA LYS A 339 -11.88 7.82 -0.57
C LYS A 339 -12.14 6.55 0.27
N GLU A 340 -13.40 6.17 0.43
CA GLU A 340 -13.78 4.96 1.17
C GLU A 340 -13.41 3.68 0.39
N VAL A 341 -13.30 3.77 -0.94
CA VAL A 341 -12.90 2.68 -1.82
C VAL A 341 -11.41 2.76 -2.15
N CYS A 342 -10.95 3.91 -2.65
CA CYS A 342 -9.56 4.22 -2.93
C CYS A 342 -9.13 5.39 -2.05
N ALA A 343 -8.35 5.09 -1.01
CA ALA A 343 -7.98 6.10 0.00
C ALA A 343 -6.93 7.10 -0.49
N GLY A 344 -6.18 6.77 -1.54
CA GLY A 344 -5.16 7.66 -2.09
C GLY A 344 -4.20 6.99 -3.04
N VAL A 345 -3.30 7.80 -3.59
CA VAL A 345 -2.22 7.39 -4.49
C VAL A 345 -0.93 8.09 -4.08
N PHE A 346 0.13 7.31 -3.89
CA PHE A 346 1.48 7.79 -3.62
C PHE A 346 2.35 7.61 -4.87
N TYR A 347 2.91 8.70 -5.37
CA TYR A 347 3.95 8.60 -6.39
C TYR A 347 5.23 8.08 -5.74
N TRP A 348 5.83 7.03 -6.29
CA TRP A 348 7.05 6.44 -5.74
C TRP A 348 8.27 7.22 -6.20
N GLU A 349 8.97 7.82 -5.25
CA GLU A 349 10.24 8.56 -5.40
C GLU A 349 10.22 9.63 -6.52
N PRO A 350 9.22 10.56 -6.50
CA PRO A 350 9.15 11.60 -7.54
C PRO A 350 10.37 12.54 -7.53
N GLU A 351 11.01 12.70 -6.38
CA GLU A 351 12.12 13.63 -6.17
C GLU A 351 13.41 13.21 -6.90
N VAL A 352 13.54 11.96 -7.31
CA VAL A 352 14.69 11.46 -8.06
C VAL A 352 14.78 12.13 -9.43
N TYR A 353 15.93 12.72 -9.76
CA TYR A 353 16.16 13.45 -11.01
C TYR A 353 17.61 13.34 -11.49
N ALA A 354 17.85 13.81 -12.71
CA ALA A 354 19.18 13.92 -13.34
C ALA A 354 19.92 12.56 -13.39
N ASN A 355 19.20 11.47 -13.57
CA ASN A 355 19.74 10.11 -13.52
C ASN A 355 20.52 9.84 -12.21
N TRP A 356 20.13 10.48 -11.12
CA TRP A 356 20.72 10.23 -9.81
C TRP A 356 20.46 8.79 -9.37
N ARG A 357 21.48 8.24 -8.74
CA ARG A 357 21.40 6.98 -8.01
C ARG A 357 22.36 7.03 -6.83
N PRO A 358 22.10 6.31 -5.73
CA PRO A 358 23.03 6.25 -4.64
C PRO A 358 24.36 5.61 -5.07
N SER A 359 25.47 6.07 -4.47
CA SER A 359 26.82 5.62 -4.84
C SER A 359 27.00 4.10 -4.71
N TRP A 360 26.31 3.48 -3.74
CA TRP A 360 26.34 2.02 -3.51
C TRP A 360 25.60 1.19 -4.57
N TYR A 361 24.83 1.81 -5.50
CA TYR A 361 24.27 1.12 -6.68
C TYR A 361 25.36 0.78 -7.71
N VAL A 362 26.42 1.61 -7.78
CA VAL A 362 27.46 1.48 -8.82
C VAL A 362 28.15 0.11 -8.79
N PRO A 363 28.67 -0.41 -7.64
CA PRO A 363 29.30 -1.72 -7.59
C PRO A 363 28.32 -2.87 -7.84
N LEU A 364 27.01 -2.64 -7.70
CA LEU A 364 25.96 -3.65 -7.96
C LEU A 364 25.55 -3.67 -9.44
N GLY A 365 26.00 -2.71 -10.25
CA GLY A 365 25.60 -2.55 -11.63
C GLY A 365 24.16 -2.04 -11.81
N TRP A 366 23.56 -1.47 -10.75
CA TRP A 366 22.19 -0.96 -10.81
C TRP A 366 22.13 0.42 -11.42
N GLY A 367 21.08 0.65 -12.22
CA GLY A 367 20.77 1.93 -12.85
C GLY A 367 20.13 2.92 -11.89
N ALA A 368 19.95 4.14 -12.38
CA ALA A 368 19.09 5.11 -11.74
C ALA A 368 17.62 4.73 -11.94
N TYR A 369 16.74 5.18 -11.01
CA TYR A 369 15.31 5.08 -11.17
C TYR A 369 14.85 5.98 -12.35
N ASP A 370 14.10 5.43 -13.29
CA ASP A 370 13.72 6.08 -14.54
C ASP A 370 12.29 6.65 -14.57
N MET A 371 11.62 6.66 -13.41
CA MET A 371 10.26 7.19 -13.22
C MET A 371 10.21 8.39 -12.26
N GLY A 372 11.37 8.90 -11.82
CA GLY A 372 11.43 10.14 -11.03
C GLY A 372 10.79 11.29 -11.78
N ALA A 373 10.02 12.13 -11.09
CA ALA A 373 9.16 13.13 -11.71
C ALA A 373 9.70 14.57 -11.59
N PHE A 374 11.01 14.70 -11.34
CA PHE A 374 11.69 15.99 -11.30
C PHE A 374 12.61 16.14 -12.53
N THR A 375 12.70 17.37 -13.02
CA THR A 375 13.62 17.73 -14.11
C THR A 375 15.08 17.62 -13.68
N ALA A 376 16.00 17.61 -14.62
CA ALA A 376 17.45 17.61 -14.36
C ALA A 376 17.92 18.82 -13.51
N THR A 377 17.11 19.84 -13.35
CA THR A 377 17.39 21.04 -12.53
C THR A 377 16.70 21.00 -11.16
N GLY A 378 16.13 19.86 -10.75
CA GLY A 378 15.49 19.69 -9.45
C GLY A 378 14.13 20.37 -9.32
N LYS A 379 13.43 20.62 -10.43
CA LYS A 379 12.07 21.17 -10.45
C LYS A 379 11.04 20.10 -10.74
N PRO A 380 9.82 20.16 -10.13
CA PRO A 380 8.74 19.23 -10.46
C PRO A 380 8.34 19.36 -11.93
N SER A 381 8.12 18.22 -12.59
CA SER A 381 7.63 18.14 -13.96
C SER A 381 6.09 18.09 -14.00
N GLN A 382 5.52 18.19 -15.20
CA GLN A 382 4.07 18.08 -15.42
C GLN A 382 3.50 16.69 -15.05
N VAL A 383 4.33 15.69 -14.84
CA VAL A 383 3.90 14.35 -14.39
C VAL A 383 3.20 14.42 -13.03
N LEU A 384 3.55 15.41 -12.20
CA LEU A 384 2.98 15.63 -10.86
C LEU A 384 1.78 16.58 -10.85
N ASP A 385 1.38 17.16 -11.98
CA ASP A 385 0.21 18.06 -12.03
C ASP A 385 -1.07 17.42 -11.47
N PRO A 386 -1.35 16.11 -11.66
CA PRO A 386 -2.53 15.47 -11.07
C PRO A 386 -2.55 15.42 -9.53
N TRP A 387 -1.42 15.69 -8.87
CA TRP A 387 -1.34 15.77 -7.40
C TRP A 387 -1.60 17.19 -6.86
N ARG A 388 -1.74 18.20 -7.74
CA ARG A 388 -1.91 19.61 -7.33
C ARG A 388 -3.29 19.96 -6.79
N GLU A 389 -4.30 19.08 -6.97
CA GLU A 389 -5.70 19.39 -6.59
C GLU A 389 -6.26 18.41 -5.56
#